data_b0b964335c28a55ee168dda301ea8641
#
_entry.id   b0b964335c28a55ee168dda301ea8641
#
_cell.length_a   1.000
_cell.length_b   1.000
_cell.length_c   1.000
_cell.angle_alpha   90.00
_cell.angle_beta   90.00
_cell.angle_gamma   90.00
#
_symmetry.space_group_name_H-M   'P 1'
#
loop_
_entity.id
_entity.type
_entity.pdbx_description
1 polymer ?
#
loop_
_entity_poly.entity_id
_entity_poly.type
_entity_poly.pdbx_seq_one_letter_code
_entity_poly.pdbx_strand_id
1 'polypeptide(L)'
;MTRQNLFPPEGMQDYLPDERWHKRRVEAQIRELFSLCGYDEIETPLLEYCDVVSGGGGRLPVEQLFKTFDRSGSVLAVRPDNTLPIARLIAGRMKDVPAPIRVSYVQDIVQYPLPKGGQMRAHTQAGIELMGEGGAQADPSRTLWNLDRALTACLEPLLKESAVSLT
;
A
#
# COMPACT_ATOMS: atom_id res chain seq x y z
N MET A 1 -25.14 16.46 17.88
CA MET A 1 -24.54 15.55 16.88
C MET A 1 -25.65 14.99 16.03
N THR A 2 -25.59 15.15 14.72
CA THR A 2 -26.55 14.53 13.80
C THR A 2 -26.23 13.03 13.71
N ARG A 3 -27.25 12.20 13.40
CA ARG A 3 -27.09 10.73 13.28
C ARG A 3 -25.99 10.32 12.27
N GLN A 4 -25.70 11.17 11.28
CA GLN A 4 -24.63 11.00 10.31
C GLN A 4 -23.21 10.98 10.92
N ASN A 5 -23.01 11.62 12.07
CA ASN A 5 -21.67 11.71 12.70
C ASN A 5 -21.32 10.49 13.57
N LEU A 6 -22.17 9.47 13.60
CA LEU A 6 -21.92 8.21 14.31
C LEU A 6 -21.33 7.13 13.40
N PHE A 7 -21.24 7.37 12.10
CA PHE A 7 -20.73 6.43 11.11
C PHE A 7 -19.53 7.02 10.37
N PRO A 8 -18.58 6.19 9.93
CA PRO A 8 -17.48 6.66 9.11
C PRO A 8 -17.98 7.20 7.76
N PRO A 9 -17.19 8.04 7.07
CA PRO A 9 -17.50 8.49 5.72
C PRO A 9 -17.67 7.32 4.75
N GLU A 10 -18.40 7.55 3.65
CA GLU A 10 -18.64 6.55 2.62
C GLU A 10 -17.32 5.94 2.07
N GLY A 11 -17.25 4.63 2.08
CA GLY A 11 -16.05 3.89 1.65
C GLY A 11 -14.91 3.87 2.66
N MET A 12 -15.16 4.34 3.89
CA MET A 12 -14.26 4.19 5.03
C MET A 12 -14.84 3.18 6.02
N GLN A 13 -13.99 2.57 6.83
CA GLN A 13 -14.38 1.55 7.78
C GLN A 13 -13.71 1.77 9.13
N ASP A 14 -14.48 1.59 10.21
CA ASP A 14 -13.94 1.38 11.54
C ASP A 14 -13.62 -0.11 11.71
N TYR A 15 -12.53 -0.41 12.40
CA TYR A 15 -12.16 -1.78 12.76
C TYR A 15 -12.40 -1.99 14.25
N LEU A 16 -13.28 -2.91 14.59
CA LEU A 16 -13.46 -3.36 15.96
C LEU A 16 -12.26 -4.19 16.45
N PRO A 17 -12.08 -4.41 17.77
CA PRO A 17 -10.89 -5.06 18.31
C PRO A 17 -10.53 -6.38 17.62
N ASP A 18 -11.51 -7.26 17.40
CA ASP A 18 -11.29 -8.57 16.77
C ASP A 18 -10.89 -8.43 15.28
N GLU A 19 -11.59 -7.57 14.54
CA GLU A 19 -11.26 -7.28 13.13
C GLU A 19 -9.87 -6.69 13.01
N ARG A 20 -9.52 -5.74 13.91
CA ARG A 20 -8.19 -5.12 13.93
C ARG A 20 -7.10 -6.12 14.30
N TRP A 21 -7.39 -7.08 15.18
CA TRP A 21 -6.47 -8.14 15.54
C TRP A 21 -6.18 -9.06 14.34
N HIS A 22 -7.22 -9.49 13.60
CA HIS A 22 -7.05 -10.30 12.39
C HIS A 22 -6.26 -9.56 11.32
N LYS A 23 -6.62 -8.30 11.02
CA LYS A 23 -5.89 -7.45 10.09
C LYS A 23 -4.40 -7.37 10.46
N ARG A 24 -4.09 -7.12 11.73
CA ARG A 24 -2.71 -7.02 12.22
C ARG A 24 -1.92 -8.31 12.04
N ARG A 25 -2.54 -9.47 12.25
CA ARG A 25 -1.90 -10.77 12.01
C ARG A 25 -1.51 -10.93 10.53
N VAL A 26 -2.42 -10.64 9.63
CA VAL A 26 -2.16 -10.70 8.17
C VAL A 26 -1.03 -9.76 7.80
N GLU A 27 -1.08 -8.50 8.23
CA GLU A 27 -0.04 -7.51 7.99
C GLU A 27 1.33 -7.99 8.50
N ALA A 28 1.38 -8.59 9.68
CA ALA A 28 2.63 -9.10 10.27
C ALA A 28 3.24 -10.25 9.45
N GLN A 29 2.41 -11.19 8.99
CA GLN A 29 2.87 -12.32 8.17
C GLN A 29 3.38 -11.85 6.80
N ILE A 30 2.72 -10.86 6.18
CA ILE A 30 3.18 -10.28 4.91
C ILE A 30 4.55 -9.61 5.10
N ARG A 31 4.73 -8.82 6.18
CA ARG A 31 6.03 -8.18 6.49
C ARG A 31 7.13 -9.20 6.69
N GLU A 32 6.85 -10.25 7.47
CA GLU A 32 7.81 -11.33 7.70
C GLU A 32 8.21 -12.01 6.38
N LEU A 33 7.23 -12.32 5.54
CA LEU A 33 7.49 -12.91 4.23
C LEU A 33 8.37 -12.02 3.35
N PHE A 34 8.06 -10.72 3.26
CA PHE A 34 8.87 -9.78 2.48
C PHE A 34 10.31 -9.71 3.01
N SER A 35 10.48 -9.67 4.33
CA SER A 35 11.81 -9.68 4.97
C SER A 35 12.57 -10.97 4.66
N LEU A 36 11.95 -12.14 4.74
CA LEU A 36 12.55 -13.43 4.36
C LEU A 36 12.94 -13.50 2.89
N CYS A 37 12.25 -12.75 2.02
CA CYS A 37 12.59 -12.61 0.60
C CYS A 37 13.68 -11.56 0.34
N GLY A 38 14.23 -10.92 1.37
CA GLY A 38 15.31 -9.93 1.26
C GLY A 38 14.83 -8.54 0.82
N TYR A 39 13.62 -8.15 1.22
CA TYR A 39 13.08 -6.81 1.01
C TYR A 39 13.05 -6.04 2.33
N ASP A 40 13.65 -4.87 2.36
CA ASP A 40 13.65 -3.97 3.51
C ASP A 40 12.37 -3.14 3.55
N GLU A 41 11.72 -3.07 4.71
CA GLU A 41 10.49 -2.29 4.85
C GLU A 41 10.80 -0.79 4.87
N ILE A 42 10.02 -0.04 4.09
CA ILE A 42 10.06 1.42 4.06
C ILE A 42 8.67 2.00 4.29
N GLU A 43 8.63 3.25 4.72
CA GLU A 43 7.40 3.99 4.91
C GLU A 43 7.49 5.37 4.23
N THR A 44 6.42 5.74 3.51
CA THR A 44 6.25 7.09 2.93
C THR A 44 5.12 7.82 3.64
N PRO A 45 5.12 9.16 3.66
CA PRO A 45 4.04 9.94 4.25
C PRO A 45 2.68 9.64 3.63
N LEU A 46 1.61 9.74 4.43
CA LEU A 46 0.23 9.61 3.95
C LEU A 46 -0.14 10.73 2.97
N LEU A 47 0.39 11.93 3.20
CA LEU A 47 0.21 13.08 2.32
C LEU A 47 1.45 13.24 1.43
N GLU A 48 1.22 13.37 0.13
CA GLU A 48 2.26 13.59 -0.86
C GLU A 48 1.93 14.82 -1.70
N TYR A 49 2.94 15.44 -2.34
CA TYR A 49 2.67 16.48 -3.30
C TYR A 49 1.84 15.94 -4.47
N CYS A 50 0.81 16.70 -4.86
CA CYS A 50 -0.10 16.28 -5.92
C CYS A 50 0.64 15.95 -7.22
N ASP A 51 1.70 16.73 -7.55
CA ASP A 51 2.50 16.53 -8.74
C ASP A 51 3.28 15.21 -8.74
N VAL A 52 3.63 14.68 -7.57
CA VAL A 52 4.29 13.37 -7.46
C VAL A 52 3.34 12.25 -7.85
N VAL A 53 2.09 12.30 -7.39
CA VAL A 53 1.11 11.21 -7.61
C VAL A 53 0.36 11.33 -8.93
N SER A 54 0.33 12.52 -9.56
CA SER A 54 -0.32 12.77 -10.85
C SER A 54 0.64 12.93 -12.03
N GLY A 55 1.93 13.25 -11.75
CA GLY A 55 2.96 13.48 -12.77
C GLY A 55 3.67 12.21 -13.24
N GLY A 56 4.47 12.33 -14.31
CA GLY A 56 5.47 11.33 -14.72
C GLY A 56 4.93 9.96 -15.14
N GLY A 57 3.70 9.85 -15.64
CA GLY A 57 3.06 8.59 -15.96
C GLY A 57 2.08 8.11 -14.88
N GLY A 58 1.78 8.96 -13.90
CA GLY A 58 0.69 8.76 -12.95
C GLY A 58 -0.61 8.50 -13.70
N ARG A 59 -1.21 7.34 -13.48
CA ARG A 59 -2.41 6.89 -14.21
C ARG A 59 -3.70 7.51 -13.67
N LEU A 60 -3.61 8.28 -12.57
CA LEU A 60 -4.78 8.84 -11.92
C LEU A 60 -4.94 10.32 -12.27
N PRO A 61 -6.09 10.70 -12.86
CA PRO A 61 -6.44 12.10 -13.05
C PRO A 61 -6.47 12.83 -11.70
N VAL A 62 -6.02 14.09 -11.69
CA VAL A 62 -5.98 14.93 -10.48
C VAL A 62 -7.36 15.05 -9.82
N GLU A 63 -8.42 14.95 -10.61
CA GLU A 63 -9.82 14.98 -10.16
C GLU A 63 -10.20 13.76 -9.31
N GLN A 64 -9.46 12.67 -9.44
CA GLN A 64 -9.68 11.42 -8.71
C GLN A 64 -8.81 11.30 -7.45
N LEU A 65 -8.23 12.38 -6.98
CA LEU A 65 -7.42 12.43 -5.77
C LEU A 65 -8.17 13.14 -4.63
N PHE A 66 -8.05 12.61 -3.42
CA PHE A 66 -8.38 13.37 -2.21
C PHE A 66 -7.29 14.41 -1.97
N LYS A 67 -7.65 15.68 -2.04
CA LYS A 67 -6.71 16.81 -1.98
C LYS A 67 -6.89 17.66 -0.74
N THR A 68 -5.79 18.22 -0.29
CA THR A 68 -5.74 19.24 0.76
C THR A 68 -4.65 20.27 0.42
N PHE A 69 -4.45 21.27 1.28
CA PHE A 69 -3.43 22.29 1.12
C PHE A 69 -2.53 22.32 2.35
N ASP A 70 -1.24 22.55 2.12
CA ASP A 70 -0.33 22.89 3.21
C ASP A 70 -0.43 24.38 3.58
N ARG A 71 0.35 24.81 4.57
CA ARG A 71 0.35 26.22 5.01
C ARG A 71 0.90 27.20 3.97
N SER A 72 1.70 26.72 3.02
CA SER A 72 2.24 27.52 1.92
C SER A 72 1.33 27.61 0.70
N GLY A 73 0.20 26.89 0.73
CA GLY A 73 -0.75 26.82 -0.38
C GLY A 73 -0.43 25.73 -1.41
N SER A 74 0.57 24.89 -1.16
CA SER A 74 0.88 23.75 -2.04
C SER A 74 -0.24 22.72 -1.98
N VAL A 75 -0.59 22.15 -3.13
CA VAL A 75 -1.61 21.11 -3.22
C VAL A 75 -1.01 19.77 -2.81
N LEU A 76 -1.57 19.17 -1.79
CA LEU A 76 -1.24 17.83 -1.32
C LEU A 76 -2.37 16.86 -1.69
N ALA A 77 -2.01 15.62 -1.93
CA ALA A 77 -2.95 14.52 -2.12
C ALA A 77 -2.77 13.46 -1.02
N VAL A 78 -3.87 12.88 -0.57
CA VAL A 78 -3.80 11.60 0.17
C VAL A 78 -3.33 10.55 -0.83
N ARG A 79 -2.29 9.80 -0.50
CA ARG A 79 -1.68 8.86 -1.44
C ARG A 79 -2.70 7.80 -1.90
N PRO A 80 -2.90 7.68 -3.21
CA PRO A 80 -3.83 6.71 -3.80
C PRO A 80 -3.14 5.37 -4.10
N ASP A 81 -1.80 5.36 -4.06
CA ASP A 81 -0.91 4.23 -4.34
C ASP A 81 0.48 4.51 -3.75
N ASN A 82 1.25 3.47 -3.44
CA ASN A 82 2.56 3.63 -2.80
C ASN A 82 3.74 3.72 -3.79
N THR A 83 3.60 3.26 -5.04
CA THR A 83 4.72 3.15 -5.99
C THR A 83 5.38 4.50 -6.29
N LEU A 84 4.60 5.54 -6.62
CA LEU A 84 5.17 6.86 -6.94
C LEU A 84 5.81 7.56 -5.74
N PRO A 85 5.20 7.59 -4.53
CA PRO A 85 5.87 8.04 -3.32
C PRO A 85 7.18 7.29 -3.02
N ILE A 86 7.22 5.98 -3.25
CA ILE A 86 8.43 5.17 -3.06
C ILE A 86 9.49 5.55 -4.09
N ALA A 87 9.13 5.70 -5.37
CA ALA A 87 10.05 6.14 -6.40
C ALA A 87 10.67 7.51 -6.05
N ARG A 88 9.87 8.48 -5.57
CA ARG A 88 10.37 9.77 -5.06
C ARG A 88 11.33 9.59 -3.88
N LEU A 89 10.99 8.74 -2.91
CA LEU A 89 11.84 8.47 -1.75
C LEU A 89 13.19 7.93 -2.18
N ILE A 90 13.21 6.94 -3.09
CA ILE A 90 14.44 6.33 -3.59
C ILE A 90 15.27 7.35 -4.34
N ALA A 91 14.67 8.10 -5.27
CA ALA A 91 15.36 9.15 -6.05
C ALA A 91 15.94 10.26 -5.17
N GLY A 92 15.29 10.58 -4.04
CA GLY A 92 15.71 11.66 -3.16
C GLY A 92 16.69 11.23 -2.07
N ARG A 93 16.47 10.06 -1.44
CA ARG A 93 17.19 9.65 -0.22
C ARG A 93 18.03 8.40 -0.35
N MET A 94 17.82 7.60 -1.39
CA MET A 94 18.51 6.33 -1.61
C MET A 94 19.33 6.33 -2.92
N LYS A 95 19.58 7.50 -3.50
CA LYS A 95 20.32 7.66 -4.78
C LYS A 95 21.74 7.07 -4.76
N ASP A 96 22.35 7.00 -3.56
CA ASP A 96 23.70 6.49 -3.37
C ASP A 96 23.72 5.00 -2.90
N VAL A 97 22.53 4.39 -2.76
CA VAL A 97 22.40 2.97 -2.42
C VAL A 97 22.67 2.13 -3.67
N PRO A 98 23.57 1.13 -3.59
CA PRO A 98 23.86 0.26 -4.73
C PRO A 98 22.61 -0.49 -5.21
N ALA A 99 22.43 -0.57 -6.53
CA ALA A 99 21.40 -1.41 -7.13
C ALA A 99 21.78 -2.92 -7.07
N PRO A 100 20.78 -3.81 -7.03
CA PRO A 100 19.34 -3.54 -7.02
C PRO A 100 18.83 -3.14 -5.64
N ILE A 101 17.99 -2.11 -5.58
CA ILE A 101 17.30 -1.67 -4.36
C ILE A 101 16.04 -2.53 -4.22
N ARG A 102 15.90 -3.20 -3.08
CA ARG A 102 14.77 -4.08 -2.75
C ARG A 102 14.04 -3.51 -1.55
N VAL A 103 12.83 -3.00 -1.75
CA VAL A 103 12.04 -2.43 -0.68
C VAL A 103 10.63 -2.99 -0.67
N SER A 104 10.02 -3.02 0.50
CA SER A 104 8.66 -3.49 0.72
C SER A 104 7.86 -2.47 1.51
N TYR A 105 6.55 -2.59 1.45
CA TYR A 105 5.65 -1.73 2.20
C TYR A 105 4.35 -2.44 2.57
N VAL A 106 3.78 -2.05 3.71
CA VAL A 106 2.42 -2.39 4.12
C VAL A 106 1.80 -1.12 4.70
N GLN A 107 1.09 -0.37 3.88
CA GLN A 107 0.64 1.00 4.19
C GLN A 107 -0.77 1.26 3.68
N ASP A 108 -1.51 2.11 4.39
CA ASP A 108 -2.85 2.50 3.96
C ASP A 108 -2.81 3.46 2.79
N ILE A 109 -3.74 3.29 1.86
CA ILE A 109 -3.99 4.17 0.72
C ILE A 109 -5.46 4.57 0.69
N VAL A 110 -5.77 5.66 -0.01
CA VAL A 110 -7.15 6.12 -0.18
C VAL A 110 -7.42 6.47 -1.63
N GLN A 111 -8.38 5.78 -2.24
CA GLN A 111 -8.77 5.99 -3.62
C GLN A 111 -10.11 6.74 -3.71
N TYR A 112 -10.16 7.77 -4.57
CA TYR A 112 -11.36 8.61 -4.72
C TYR A 112 -12.53 7.91 -5.43
N PRO A 113 -12.33 7.18 -6.54
CA PRO A 113 -13.43 6.48 -7.18
C PRO A 113 -14.11 5.52 -6.21
N LEU A 114 -15.45 5.47 -6.26
CA LEU A 114 -16.19 4.40 -5.59
C LEU A 114 -15.81 3.08 -6.25
N PRO A 115 -15.18 2.17 -5.52
CA PRO A 115 -14.87 0.87 -6.06
C PRO A 115 -16.17 0.15 -6.44
N LYS A 116 -16.14 -0.60 -7.52
CA LYS A 116 -17.27 -1.46 -7.90
C LYS A 116 -17.32 -2.65 -6.92
N GLY A 117 -18.52 -3.03 -6.47
CA GLY A 117 -18.70 -4.28 -5.75
C GLY A 117 -18.33 -4.27 -4.27
N GLY A 118 -18.54 -3.17 -3.54
CA GLY A 118 -18.38 -3.14 -2.07
C GLY A 118 -16.94 -2.97 -1.58
N GLN A 119 -15.99 -2.67 -2.46
CA GLN A 119 -14.63 -2.34 -2.06
C GLN A 119 -14.59 -1.02 -1.28
N MET A 120 -13.67 -0.93 -0.30
CA MET A 120 -13.45 0.29 0.47
C MET A 120 -12.55 1.28 -0.28
N ARG A 121 -12.78 2.59 -0.08
CA ARG A 121 -11.89 3.66 -0.57
C ARG A 121 -10.56 3.67 0.18
N ALA A 122 -10.61 3.47 1.50
CA ALA A 122 -9.44 3.35 2.35
C ALA A 122 -9.17 1.86 2.61
N HIS A 123 -7.97 1.41 2.26
CA HIS A 123 -7.53 0.04 2.52
C HIS A 123 -6.01 -0.04 2.62
N THR A 124 -5.52 -1.12 3.22
CA THR A 124 -4.08 -1.37 3.29
C THR A 124 -3.60 -2.01 1.99
N GLN A 125 -2.59 -1.41 1.40
CA GLN A 125 -1.85 -1.95 0.26
C GLN A 125 -0.53 -2.54 0.77
N ALA A 126 -0.23 -3.76 0.38
CA ALA A 126 1.06 -4.40 0.60
C ALA A 126 1.74 -4.66 -0.74
N GLY A 127 3.05 -4.44 -0.81
CA GLY A 127 3.78 -4.64 -2.04
C GLY A 127 5.29 -4.61 -1.87
N ILE A 128 5.97 -4.94 -2.94
CA ILE A 128 7.43 -4.89 -3.06
C ILE A 128 7.81 -4.09 -4.30
N GLU A 129 8.91 -3.37 -4.21
CA GLU A 129 9.51 -2.65 -5.33
C GLU A 129 10.96 -3.10 -5.51
N LEU A 130 11.32 -3.40 -6.77
CA LEU A 130 12.66 -3.74 -7.18
C LEU A 130 13.14 -2.71 -8.19
N MET A 131 14.14 -1.92 -7.81
CA MET A 131 14.63 -0.81 -8.63
C MET A 131 16.12 -0.96 -8.93
N GLY A 132 16.49 -0.63 -10.16
CA GLY A 132 17.85 -0.69 -10.69
C GLY A 132 18.07 -1.83 -11.68
N GLU A 133 19.21 -1.79 -12.38
CA GLU A 133 19.57 -2.85 -13.29
C GLU A 133 19.95 -4.11 -12.51
N GLY A 134 19.13 -5.13 -12.59
CA GLY A 134 19.44 -6.45 -12.10
C GLY A 134 20.37 -7.15 -13.06
N GLY A 135 21.59 -7.50 -12.63
CA GLY A 135 22.39 -8.48 -13.35
C GLY A 135 21.63 -9.80 -13.50
N ALA A 136 22.12 -10.72 -14.33
CA ALA A 136 21.49 -12.00 -14.68
C ALA A 136 21.04 -12.90 -13.50
N GLN A 137 21.34 -12.52 -12.26
CA GLN A 137 20.91 -13.21 -11.02
C GLN A 137 19.58 -12.66 -10.43
N ALA A 138 19.10 -11.50 -10.88
CA ALA A 138 17.80 -10.96 -10.47
C ALA A 138 16.78 -11.27 -11.57
N ASP A 139 16.34 -12.52 -11.66
CA ASP A 139 15.16 -12.85 -12.48
C ASP A 139 13.90 -12.41 -11.72
N PRO A 140 13.29 -11.26 -12.11
CA PRO A 140 12.10 -10.76 -11.44
C PRO A 140 10.94 -11.76 -11.49
N SER A 141 10.89 -12.57 -12.55
CA SER A 141 9.82 -13.56 -12.75
C SER A 141 9.90 -14.68 -11.72
N ARG A 142 11.08 -15.14 -11.36
CA ARG A 142 11.27 -16.17 -10.31
C ARG A 142 10.97 -15.62 -8.92
N THR A 143 11.35 -14.38 -8.64
CA THR A 143 11.08 -13.72 -7.36
C THR A 143 9.59 -13.49 -7.18
N LEU A 144 8.90 -12.95 -8.19
CA LEU A 144 7.46 -12.73 -8.17
C LEU A 144 6.68 -14.05 -8.06
N TRP A 145 7.08 -15.10 -8.80
CA TRP A 145 6.41 -16.40 -8.75
C TRP A 145 6.57 -17.09 -7.39
N ASN A 146 7.76 -17.01 -6.79
CA ASN A 146 7.98 -17.56 -5.45
C ASN A 146 7.22 -16.77 -4.38
N LEU A 147 7.13 -15.45 -4.53
CA LEU A 147 6.39 -14.57 -3.65
C LEU A 147 4.88 -14.84 -3.72
N ASP A 148 4.32 -14.98 -4.93
CA ASP A 148 2.90 -15.29 -5.15
C ASP A 148 2.52 -16.63 -4.47
N ARG A 149 3.32 -17.68 -4.67
CA ARG A 149 3.11 -18.96 -4.00
C ARG A 149 3.21 -18.86 -2.47
N ALA A 150 4.17 -18.10 -1.96
CA ALA A 150 4.36 -17.93 -0.53
C ALA A 150 3.22 -17.09 0.07
N LEU A 151 2.78 -16.01 -0.60
CA LEU A 151 1.61 -15.23 -0.20
C LEU A 151 0.35 -16.10 -0.18
N THR A 152 0.11 -16.89 -1.22
CA THR A 152 -1.03 -17.80 -1.26
C THR A 152 -1.00 -18.79 -0.10
N ALA A 153 0.16 -19.41 0.17
CA ALA A 153 0.31 -20.36 1.28
C ALA A 153 0.12 -19.70 2.67
N CYS A 154 0.52 -18.44 2.83
CA CYS A 154 0.32 -17.69 4.08
C CYS A 154 -1.12 -17.20 4.26
N LEU A 155 -1.79 -16.80 3.19
CA LEU A 155 -3.13 -16.21 3.26
C LEU A 155 -4.25 -17.24 3.29
N GLU A 156 -4.09 -18.40 2.61
CA GLU A 156 -5.13 -19.44 2.60
C GLU A 156 -5.62 -19.90 3.99
N PRO A 157 -4.74 -20.16 4.99
CA PRO A 157 -5.20 -20.55 6.33
C PRO A 157 -6.01 -19.45 7.00
N LEU A 158 -5.59 -18.19 6.83
CA LEU A 158 -6.26 -17.03 7.46
C LEU A 158 -7.63 -16.75 6.85
N LEU A 159 -7.77 -16.94 5.53
CA LEU A 159 -9.06 -16.79 4.85
C LEU A 159 -10.03 -17.90 5.29
N LYS A 160 -9.54 -19.12 5.58
CA LYS A 160 -10.37 -20.21 6.11
C LYS A 160 -10.81 -19.95 7.54
N GLU A 161 -9.92 -19.41 8.40
CA GLU A 161 -10.27 -19.04 9.78
C GLU A 161 -11.34 -17.93 9.82
N SER A 162 -11.24 -16.93 8.95
CA SER A 162 -12.23 -15.84 8.87
C SER A 162 -13.59 -16.29 8.32
N ALA A 163 -13.62 -17.28 7.44
CA ALA A 163 -14.88 -17.84 6.92
C ALA A 163 -15.64 -18.68 7.98
N VAL A 164 -14.94 -19.31 8.91
CA VAL A 164 -15.55 -20.08 10.01
C VAL A 164 -16.12 -19.17 11.11
N SER A 165 -15.60 -17.94 11.24
CA SER A 165 -16.09 -16.97 12.25
C SER A 165 -17.35 -16.22 11.83
N LEU A 166 -17.85 -16.42 10.60
CA LEU A 166 -19.05 -15.77 10.04
C LEU A 166 -20.27 -16.69 9.97
N THR A 167 -20.19 -17.90 10.52
CA THR A 167 -21.30 -18.85 10.70
C THR A 167 -21.67 -18.98 12.17
#